data_c280edda6d7fdece738a772f1325fa12
#
_entry.id   c280edda6d7fdece738a772f1325fa12
#
_cell.length_a   1.000
_cell.length_b   1.000
_cell.length_c   1.000
_cell.angle_alpha   90.00
_cell.angle_beta   90.00
_cell.angle_gamma   90.00
#
_symmetry.space_group_name_H-M   'P 1'
#
loop_
_entity.id
_entity.type
_entity.pdbx_description
1 polymer ?
#
loop_
_entity_poly.entity_id
_entity_poly.type
_entity_poly.pdbx_seq_one_letter_code
_entity_poly.pdbx_strand_id
1 'polypeptide(L)'
;MDGPAGPVTRRPATGTPGDDPVTVCLLDDHEIVRRGLVDLLESHHGFTVVGEAGTAAEALRRIPLLAPDVALLDARLPDGNGIDVCREVQVSSPGTRCLILTSYDDDDALFAAVMAGASGYLLKQIRGTSLTEAVAHVAAGHSLIDPTLVERLLDRLRRPEAETGAGTGSGAQSGPAPHVAALTDREQEILTLIAEGLTNRQIGERLYLAEKTVKNYVSGLLAKLGFERRTQAAVYGAQHRDESGR
;
A
#
# COMPACT_ATOMS: atom_id res chain seq x y z
N MET A 1 43.79 -18.25 -7.73
CA MET A 1 43.96 -17.22 -6.67
C MET A 1 43.16 -16.01 -7.12
N ASP A 2 41.87 -16.00 -6.82
CA ASP A 2 41.00 -14.87 -7.11
C ASP A 2 40.81 -14.06 -5.82
N GLY A 3 41.26 -12.82 -5.88
CA GLY A 3 41.18 -11.89 -4.75
C GLY A 3 39.75 -11.38 -4.52
N PRO A 4 39.40 -10.97 -3.28
CA PRO A 4 38.06 -10.51 -2.96
C PRO A 4 37.81 -9.16 -3.64
N ALA A 5 36.63 -9.05 -4.28
CA ALA A 5 36.10 -7.80 -4.80
C ALA A 5 35.94 -6.80 -3.65
N GLY A 6 36.69 -5.70 -3.71
CA GLY A 6 36.61 -4.61 -2.76
C GLY A 6 35.27 -3.87 -2.83
N PRO A 7 34.92 -3.12 -1.79
CA PRO A 7 33.66 -2.38 -1.73
C PRO A 7 33.60 -1.35 -2.85
N VAL A 8 32.46 -1.34 -3.57
CA VAL A 8 32.16 -0.33 -4.59
C VAL A 8 32.03 1.02 -3.87
N THR A 9 33.10 1.78 -3.89
CA THR A 9 33.10 3.15 -3.39
C THR A 9 32.25 4.01 -4.30
N ARG A 10 31.21 4.57 -3.74
CA ARG A 10 30.38 5.62 -4.32
C ARG A 10 31.32 6.72 -4.85
N ARG A 11 31.25 6.96 -6.15
CA ARG A 11 31.96 8.06 -6.78
C ARG A 11 31.49 9.37 -6.14
N PRO A 12 32.36 10.25 -5.63
CA PRO A 12 31.93 11.52 -5.08
C PRO A 12 31.30 12.34 -6.22
N ALA A 13 30.10 12.85 -5.99
CA ALA A 13 29.44 13.81 -6.87
C ALA A 13 30.34 15.04 -7.00
N THR A 14 30.97 15.20 -8.17
CA THR A 14 31.70 16.41 -8.57
C THR A 14 30.79 17.21 -9.53
N GLY A 15 29.65 17.63 -9.05
CA GLY A 15 28.74 18.54 -9.71
C GLY A 15 28.13 19.46 -8.67
N THR A 16 27.83 20.69 -9.06
CA THR A 16 27.09 21.64 -8.26
C THR A 16 25.76 20.98 -7.82
N PRO A 17 25.31 21.10 -6.57
CA PRO A 17 24.03 20.53 -6.14
C PRO A 17 22.91 21.11 -7.01
N GLY A 18 22.35 20.31 -7.94
CA GLY A 18 21.26 20.72 -8.81
C GLY A 18 21.34 20.25 -10.28
N ASP A 19 22.44 19.66 -10.74
CA ASP A 19 22.65 19.35 -12.17
C ASP A 19 22.50 17.84 -12.51
N ASP A 20 22.58 16.94 -11.53
CA ASP A 20 22.41 15.51 -11.81
C ASP A 20 20.91 15.12 -11.80
N PRO A 21 20.43 14.39 -12.82
CA PRO A 21 19.05 13.97 -12.87
C PRO A 21 18.72 13.02 -11.71
N VAL A 22 17.52 13.16 -11.16
CA VAL A 22 16.97 12.25 -10.15
C VAL A 22 16.80 10.86 -10.77
N THR A 23 17.43 9.88 -10.18
CA THR A 23 17.38 8.50 -10.65
C THR A 23 16.18 7.78 -10.07
N VAL A 24 15.39 7.14 -10.94
CA VAL A 24 14.12 6.49 -10.55
C VAL A 24 14.13 5.02 -10.95
N CYS A 25 13.69 4.14 -10.07
CA CYS A 25 13.38 2.75 -10.37
C CYS A 25 11.86 2.52 -10.27
N LEU A 26 11.28 1.81 -11.25
CA LEU A 26 9.84 1.56 -11.34
C LEU A 26 9.52 0.10 -11.03
N LEU A 27 8.49 -0.12 -10.21
CA LEU A 27 7.90 -1.44 -9.96
C LEU A 27 6.40 -1.38 -10.22
N ASP A 28 5.95 -2.03 -11.29
CA ASP A 28 4.54 -2.17 -11.65
C ASP A 28 4.38 -3.42 -12.52
N ASP A 29 3.40 -4.28 -12.26
CA ASP A 29 3.18 -5.49 -13.03
C ASP A 29 2.51 -5.21 -14.40
N HIS A 30 1.93 -4.03 -14.58
CA HIS A 30 1.30 -3.62 -15.83
C HIS A 30 2.32 -2.94 -16.76
N GLU A 31 2.76 -3.64 -17.80
CA GLU A 31 3.76 -3.12 -18.76
C GLU A 31 3.35 -1.76 -19.38
N ILE A 32 2.07 -1.59 -19.73
CA ILE A 32 1.57 -0.34 -20.33
C ILE A 32 1.67 0.83 -19.34
N VAL A 33 1.35 0.60 -18.07
CA VAL A 33 1.46 1.62 -17.01
C VAL A 33 2.93 1.96 -16.80
N ARG A 34 3.79 0.97 -16.71
CA ARG A 34 5.22 1.14 -16.50
C ARG A 34 5.87 1.95 -17.64
N ARG A 35 5.56 1.62 -18.90
CA ARG A 35 6.01 2.42 -20.07
C ARG A 35 5.51 3.85 -20.01
N GLY A 36 4.23 4.05 -19.69
CA GLY A 36 3.68 5.40 -19.54
C GLY A 36 4.37 6.22 -18.44
N LEU A 37 4.78 5.58 -17.34
CA LEU A 37 5.54 6.22 -16.27
C LEU A 37 6.97 6.58 -16.73
N VAL A 38 7.63 5.69 -17.50
CA VAL A 38 8.95 5.96 -18.10
C VAL A 38 8.85 7.19 -19.02
N ASP A 39 7.93 7.17 -19.99
CA ASP A 39 7.73 8.27 -20.95
C ASP A 39 7.43 9.58 -20.23
N LEU A 40 6.60 9.54 -19.18
CA LEU A 40 6.26 10.71 -18.40
C LEU A 40 7.49 11.29 -17.68
N LEU A 41 8.27 10.47 -16.98
CA LEU A 41 9.43 10.92 -16.24
C LEU A 41 10.53 11.44 -17.16
N GLU A 42 10.84 10.70 -18.24
CA GLU A 42 11.89 11.07 -19.18
C GLU A 42 11.54 12.25 -20.07
N SER A 43 10.22 12.55 -20.26
CA SER A 43 9.79 13.77 -20.92
C SER A 43 10.08 15.04 -20.13
N HIS A 44 10.36 14.93 -18.84
CA HIS A 44 10.69 16.04 -17.96
C HIS A 44 12.20 16.07 -17.69
N HIS A 45 12.84 17.19 -18.00
CA HIS A 45 14.26 17.39 -17.67
C HIS A 45 14.48 17.23 -16.16
N GLY A 46 15.49 16.45 -15.78
CA GLY A 46 15.85 16.24 -14.38
C GLY A 46 15.47 14.88 -13.80
N PHE A 47 14.90 13.97 -14.60
CA PHE A 47 14.67 12.59 -14.20
C PHE A 47 15.32 11.61 -15.16
N THR A 48 15.75 10.45 -14.63
CA THR A 48 16.26 9.32 -15.41
C THR A 48 15.75 8.02 -14.80
N VAL A 49 15.10 7.19 -15.61
CA VAL A 49 14.66 5.86 -15.18
C VAL A 49 15.84 4.90 -15.32
N VAL A 50 16.42 4.48 -14.19
CA VAL A 50 17.59 3.61 -14.16
C VAL A 50 17.24 2.12 -14.08
N GLY A 51 15.99 1.79 -13.86
CA GLY A 51 15.53 0.40 -13.83
C GLY A 51 14.03 0.25 -13.77
N GLU A 52 13.58 -0.90 -14.24
CA GLU A 52 12.18 -1.32 -14.22
C GLU A 52 12.09 -2.73 -13.63
N ALA A 53 11.00 -3.04 -12.95
CA ALA A 53 10.66 -4.36 -12.45
C ALA A 53 9.16 -4.62 -12.63
N GLY A 54 8.81 -5.84 -13.03
CA GLY A 54 7.42 -6.30 -13.14
C GLY A 54 6.96 -7.14 -11.96
N THR A 55 7.87 -7.49 -11.04
CA THR A 55 7.60 -8.35 -9.88
C THR A 55 8.35 -7.86 -8.65
N ALA A 56 7.83 -8.19 -7.46
CA ALA A 56 8.49 -7.89 -6.19
C ALA A 56 9.89 -8.50 -6.13
N ALA A 57 10.03 -9.77 -6.53
CA ALA A 57 11.31 -10.47 -6.54
C ALA A 57 12.35 -9.81 -7.46
N GLU A 58 11.94 -9.24 -8.59
CA GLU A 58 12.80 -8.51 -9.50
C GLU A 58 13.25 -7.18 -8.89
N ALA A 59 12.32 -6.42 -8.30
CA ALA A 59 12.60 -5.15 -7.64
C ALA A 59 13.62 -5.31 -6.50
N LEU A 60 13.43 -6.30 -5.63
CA LEU A 60 14.32 -6.58 -4.50
C LEU A 60 15.76 -6.94 -4.94
N ARG A 61 15.94 -7.50 -6.12
CA ARG A 61 17.27 -7.74 -6.68
C ARG A 61 17.88 -6.51 -7.33
N ARG A 62 17.07 -5.70 -8.05
CA ARG A 62 17.55 -4.58 -8.86
C ARG A 62 17.80 -3.31 -8.06
N ILE A 63 16.88 -2.94 -7.17
CA ILE A 63 16.93 -1.67 -6.44
C ILE A 63 18.24 -1.53 -5.65
N PRO A 64 18.71 -2.53 -4.87
CA PRO A 64 19.97 -2.39 -4.15
C PRO A 64 21.21 -2.25 -5.04
N LEU A 65 21.16 -2.84 -6.24
CA LEU A 65 22.27 -2.75 -7.21
C LEU A 65 22.31 -1.40 -7.92
N LEU A 66 21.14 -0.83 -8.22
CA LEU A 66 21.00 0.44 -8.93
C LEU A 66 21.11 1.64 -7.98
N ALA A 67 20.76 1.44 -6.70
CA ALA A 67 20.72 2.47 -5.66
C ALA A 67 20.06 3.78 -6.14
N PRO A 68 18.83 3.74 -6.70
CA PRO A 68 18.16 4.92 -7.22
C PRO A 68 17.83 5.90 -6.10
N ASP A 69 17.64 7.19 -6.44
CA ASP A 69 17.20 8.20 -5.49
C ASP A 69 15.76 7.92 -5.04
N VAL A 70 14.89 7.49 -5.98
CA VAL A 70 13.48 7.18 -5.71
C VAL A 70 13.09 5.84 -6.33
N ALA A 71 12.38 5.01 -5.57
CA ALA A 71 11.70 3.82 -6.04
C ALA A 71 10.19 4.08 -6.07
N LEU A 72 9.58 4.05 -7.25
CA LEU A 72 8.12 4.08 -7.44
C LEU A 72 7.60 2.65 -7.40
N LEU A 73 6.81 2.32 -6.40
CA LEU A 73 6.39 0.95 -6.10
C LEU A 73 4.86 0.82 -6.21
N ASP A 74 4.39 -0.02 -7.13
CA ASP A 74 2.97 -0.41 -7.11
C ASP A 74 2.65 -1.19 -5.84
N ALA A 75 1.60 -0.78 -5.14
CA ALA A 75 1.14 -1.44 -3.93
C ALA A 75 0.75 -2.91 -4.16
N ARG A 76 0.24 -3.26 -5.37
CA ARG A 76 -0.27 -4.60 -5.67
C ARG A 76 0.51 -5.26 -6.80
N LEU A 77 1.07 -6.41 -6.51
CA LEU A 77 1.87 -7.21 -7.42
C LEU A 77 1.35 -8.65 -7.45
N PRO A 78 1.56 -9.39 -8.55
CA PRO A 78 1.12 -10.77 -8.66
C PRO A 78 1.86 -11.73 -7.70
N ASP A 79 3.09 -11.38 -7.32
CA ASP A 79 3.98 -12.18 -6.48
C ASP A 79 4.21 -11.56 -5.07
N GLY A 80 3.46 -10.49 -4.72
CA GLY A 80 3.64 -9.86 -3.42
C GLY A 80 2.96 -8.51 -3.29
N ASN A 81 3.54 -7.66 -2.45
CA ASN A 81 3.05 -6.33 -2.13
C ASN A 81 4.20 -5.32 -2.17
N GLY A 82 4.01 -4.20 -2.86
CA GLY A 82 5.02 -3.14 -2.93
C GLY A 82 5.36 -2.49 -1.59
N ILE A 83 4.47 -2.58 -0.61
CA ILE A 83 4.74 -2.12 0.76
C ILE A 83 5.78 -3.01 1.44
N ASP A 84 5.73 -4.33 1.21
CA ASP A 84 6.74 -5.25 1.71
C ASP A 84 8.08 -5.04 0.99
N VAL A 85 8.06 -4.78 -0.32
CA VAL A 85 9.25 -4.35 -1.08
C VAL A 85 9.84 -3.07 -0.48
N CYS A 86 9.01 -2.07 -0.15
CA CYS A 86 9.46 -0.84 0.51
C CYS A 86 10.22 -1.14 1.80
N ARG A 87 9.66 -2.00 2.67
CA ARG A 87 10.29 -2.39 3.95
C ARG A 87 11.67 -3.00 3.75
N GLU A 88 11.81 -3.91 2.80
CA GLU A 88 13.08 -4.56 2.47
C GLU A 88 14.09 -3.58 1.83
N VAL A 89 13.62 -2.66 0.99
CA VAL A 89 14.45 -1.61 0.38
C VAL A 89 14.99 -0.66 1.43
N GLN A 90 14.22 -0.29 2.45
CA GLN A 90 14.71 0.56 3.56
C GLN A 90 15.87 -0.09 4.31
N VAL A 91 15.94 -1.42 4.37
CA VAL A 91 17.05 -2.16 4.99
C VAL A 91 18.23 -2.32 4.03
N SER A 92 17.96 -2.72 2.78
CA SER A 92 19.01 -3.09 1.79
C SER A 92 19.58 -1.90 1.02
N SER A 93 18.82 -0.80 0.89
CA SER A 93 19.20 0.42 0.17
C SER A 93 18.66 1.67 0.89
N PRO A 94 19.13 2.00 2.09
CA PRO A 94 18.57 3.06 2.94
C PRO A 94 18.67 4.47 2.34
N GLY A 95 19.45 4.64 1.29
CA GLY A 95 19.52 5.89 0.51
C GLY A 95 18.39 6.05 -0.51
N THR A 96 17.68 4.98 -0.85
CA THR A 96 16.55 4.99 -1.79
C THR A 96 15.26 5.34 -1.08
N ARG A 97 14.57 6.36 -1.55
CA ARG A 97 13.25 6.76 -1.02
C ARG A 97 12.14 6.04 -1.75
N CYS A 98 11.21 5.45 -1.01
CA CYS A 98 10.10 4.70 -1.59
C CYS A 98 8.83 5.56 -1.66
N LEU A 99 8.22 5.60 -2.84
CA LEU A 99 6.94 6.23 -3.11
C LEU A 99 5.96 5.16 -3.58
N ILE A 100 4.93 4.89 -2.78
CA ILE A 100 3.93 3.87 -3.08
C ILE A 100 2.88 4.44 -4.04
N LEU A 101 2.62 3.73 -5.13
CA LEU A 101 1.53 4.00 -6.07
C LEU A 101 0.41 2.98 -5.86
N THR A 102 -0.82 3.45 -5.75
CA THR A 102 -1.98 2.57 -5.55
C THR A 102 -3.18 3.01 -6.39
N SER A 103 -4.03 2.08 -6.74
CA SER A 103 -5.31 2.36 -7.39
C SER A 103 -6.45 2.57 -6.39
N TYR A 104 -6.18 2.46 -5.09
CA TYR A 104 -7.20 2.47 -4.05
C TYR A 104 -6.78 3.41 -2.91
N ASP A 105 -7.77 4.18 -2.44
CA ASP A 105 -7.66 4.94 -1.20
C ASP A 105 -8.03 3.98 -0.06
N ASP A 106 -7.01 3.50 0.66
CA ASP A 106 -7.14 2.49 1.72
C ASP A 106 -6.27 2.90 2.91
N ASP A 107 -6.93 3.28 4.00
CA ASP A 107 -6.28 3.76 5.22
C ASP A 107 -5.33 2.70 5.83
N ASP A 108 -5.69 1.41 5.75
CA ASP A 108 -4.86 0.34 6.30
C ASP A 108 -3.60 0.14 5.43
N ALA A 109 -3.71 0.25 4.10
CA ALA A 109 -2.56 0.21 3.20
C ALA A 109 -1.65 1.43 3.38
N LEU A 110 -2.24 2.60 3.58
CA LEU A 110 -1.49 3.82 3.89
C LEU A 110 -0.73 3.69 5.22
N PHE A 111 -1.40 3.15 6.26
CA PHE A 111 -0.75 2.85 7.53
C PHE A 111 0.43 1.90 7.36
N ALA A 112 0.22 0.79 6.65
CA ALA A 112 1.27 -0.19 6.38
C ALA A 112 2.44 0.42 5.61
N ALA A 113 2.19 1.33 4.63
CA ALA A 113 3.21 2.05 3.88
C ALA A 113 4.04 2.97 4.79
N VAL A 114 3.40 3.72 5.69
CA VAL A 114 4.10 4.55 6.68
C VAL A 114 4.99 3.71 7.59
N MET A 115 4.47 2.60 8.10
CA MET A 115 5.22 1.67 8.96
C MET A 115 6.35 0.95 8.20
N ALA A 116 6.25 0.82 6.88
CA ALA A 116 7.30 0.31 6.02
C ALA A 116 8.37 1.36 5.69
N GLY A 117 8.21 2.61 6.11
CA GLY A 117 9.15 3.70 5.86
C GLY A 117 8.98 4.36 4.49
N ALA A 118 7.80 4.27 3.87
CA ALA A 118 7.53 4.98 2.63
C ALA A 118 7.61 6.50 2.83
N SER A 119 8.22 7.20 1.87
CA SER A 119 8.30 8.66 1.85
C SER A 119 7.03 9.31 1.30
N GLY A 120 6.15 8.52 0.69
CA GLY A 120 4.87 8.98 0.17
C GLY A 120 3.96 7.85 -0.28
N TYR A 121 2.68 8.18 -0.40
CA TYR A 121 1.63 7.27 -0.84
C TYR A 121 0.70 8.04 -1.78
N LEU A 122 0.56 7.60 -3.02
CA LEU A 122 -0.16 8.31 -4.07
C LEU A 122 -1.14 7.39 -4.78
N LEU A 123 -2.27 7.96 -5.17
CA LEU A 123 -3.22 7.29 -6.06
C LEU A 123 -2.71 7.32 -7.51
N LYS A 124 -2.79 6.20 -8.25
CA LYS A 124 -2.44 6.11 -9.68
C LYS A 124 -3.29 7.02 -10.58
N GLN A 125 -4.38 7.61 -10.05
CA GLN A 125 -5.21 8.58 -10.75
C GLN A 125 -4.64 10.02 -10.73
N ILE A 126 -3.47 10.21 -10.10
CA ILE A 126 -2.79 11.51 -10.08
C ILE A 126 -2.44 11.97 -11.49
N ARG A 127 -2.52 13.28 -11.74
CA ARG A 127 -2.11 13.86 -13.02
C ARG A 127 -0.59 13.77 -13.16
N GLY A 128 -0.09 13.61 -14.40
CA GLY A 128 1.34 13.43 -14.66
C GLY A 128 2.24 14.51 -14.06
N THR A 129 1.86 15.80 -14.15
CA THR A 129 2.60 16.90 -13.54
C THR A 129 2.70 16.77 -12.02
N SER A 130 1.64 16.33 -11.35
CA SER A 130 1.66 16.11 -9.90
C SER A 130 2.53 14.89 -9.50
N LEU A 131 2.70 13.91 -10.39
CA LEU A 131 3.59 12.77 -10.12
C LEU A 131 5.06 13.19 -10.18
N THR A 132 5.47 13.95 -11.20
CA THR A 132 6.85 14.45 -11.32
C THR A 132 7.22 15.39 -10.17
N GLU A 133 6.29 16.27 -9.76
CA GLU A 133 6.45 17.12 -8.57
C GLU A 133 6.60 16.28 -7.29
N ALA A 134 5.80 15.22 -7.14
CA ALA A 134 5.89 14.30 -6.01
C ALA A 134 7.23 13.58 -5.96
N VAL A 135 7.72 13.06 -7.11
CA VAL A 135 9.03 12.41 -7.20
C VAL A 135 10.16 13.39 -6.85
N ALA A 136 10.11 14.62 -7.38
CA ALA A 136 11.10 15.66 -7.07
C ALA A 136 11.12 16.00 -5.57
N HIS A 137 9.93 16.15 -4.97
CA HIS A 137 9.78 16.46 -3.56
C HIS A 137 10.36 15.37 -2.66
N VAL A 138 10.06 14.10 -2.98
CA VAL A 138 10.60 12.94 -2.27
C VAL A 138 12.11 12.83 -2.48
N ALA A 139 12.61 13.02 -3.70
CA ALA A 139 14.04 13.01 -4.00
C ALA A 139 14.82 14.08 -3.20
N ALA A 140 14.21 15.26 -2.98
CA ALA A 140 14.77 16.32 -2.16
C ALA A 140 14.79 16.01 -0.64
N GLY A 141 14.19 14.89 -0.23
CA GLY A 141 14.18 14.44 1.16
C GLY A 141 12.92 14.78 1.95
N HIS A 142 11.93 15.32 1.30
CA HIS A 142 10.66 15.65 1.93
C HIS A 142 9.72 14.44 1.94
N SER A 143 8.82 14.38 2.93
CA SER A 143 7.73 13.41 2.98
C SER A 143 6.47 13.99 2.34
N LEU A 144 5.76 13.16 1.58
CA LEU A 144 4.42 13.47 1.08
C LEU A 144 3.31 12.91 2.00
N ILE A 145 3.69 12.33 3.12
CA ILE A 145 2.74 11.84 4.12
C ILE A 145 2.37 13.01 5.02
N ASP A 146 1.07 13.29 5.10
CA ASP A 146 0.55 14.36 5.94
C ASP A 146 0.90 14.10 7.42
N PRO A 147 1.54 15.05 8.14
CA PRO A 147 1.85 14.90 9.56
C PRO A 147 0.62 14.60 10.42
N THR A 148 -0.54 15.14 10.08
CA THR A 148 -1.79 14.87 10.83
C THR A 148 -2.23 13.42 10.69
N LEU A 149 -1.90 12.80 9.58
CA LEU A 149 -2.12 11.38 9.34
C LEU A 149 -1.20 10.53 10.22
N VAL A 150 0.07 10.92 10.32
CA VAL A 150 1.05 10.27 11.21
C VAL A 150 0.60 10.40 12.67
N GLU A 151 0.08 11.55 13.10
CA GLU A 151 -0.46 11.75 14.45
C GLU A 151 -1.66 10.82 14.73
N ARG A 152 -2.62 10.74 13.81
CA ARG A 152 -3.75 9.81 13.91
C ARG A 152 -3.31 8.35 14.00
N LEU A 153 -2.25 7.98 13.26
CA LEU A 153 -1.64 6.66 13.30
C LEU A 153 -0.96 6.38 14.63
N LEU A 154 -0.21 7.35 15.16
CA LEU A 154 0.42 7.26 16.48
C LEU A 154 -0.61 7.17 17.59
N ASP A 155 -1.73 7.87 17.49
CA ASP A 155 -2.84 7.77 18.44
C ASP A 155 -3.50 6.39 18.41
N ARG A 156 -3.61 5.78 17.22
CA ARG A 156 -4.10 4.40 17.08
C ARG A 156 -3.14 3.39 17.75
N LEU A 157 -1.82 3.61 17.62
CA LEU A 157 -0.80 2.78 18.27
C LEU A 157 -0.70 3.04 19.80
N ARG A 158 -0.97 4.28 20.24
CA ARG A 158 -0.96 4.66 21.67
C ARG A 158 -2.21 4.25 22.43
N ARG A 159 -3.29 3.93 21.74
CA ARG A 159 -4.43 3.22 22.34
C ARG A 159 -4.08 1.73 22.36
N PRO A 160 -3.43 1.21 23.43
CA PRO A 160 -3.38 -0.24 23.62
C PRO A 160 -4.84 -0.69 23.66
N GLU A 161 -5.10 -1.87 23.14
CA GLU A 161 -6.36 -2.59 23.32
C GLU A 161 -6.69 -2.68 24.83
N ALA A 162 -7.06 -1.55 25.41
CA ALA A 162 -7.52 -1.46 26.78
C ALA A 162 -9.05 -1.52 26.75
N GLU A 163 -9.53 -2.73 26.45
CA GLU A 163 -10.81 -3.24 26.96
C GLU A 163 -10.96 -4.73 26.62
N THR A 164 -10.01 -5.56 27.10
CA THR A 164 -10.29 -6.95 27.45
C THR A 164 -9.50 -7.29 28.71
N GLY A 165 -9.96 -6.79 29.84
CA GLY A 165 -9.42 -7.10 31.12
C GLY A 165 -10.44 -7.05 32.22
N ALA A 166 -10.81 -8.23 32.73
CA ALA A 166 -11.51 -8.51 33.95
C ALA A 166 -12.99 -8.87 33.85
N GLY A 167 -13.21 -10.16 33.74
CA GLY A 167 -14.50 -10.82 34.01
C GLY A 167 -14.25 -12.31 34.16
N THR A 168 -13.79 -12.75 35.33
CA THR A 168 -13.73 -14.15 35.77
C THR A 168 -15.14 -14.76 35.77
N GLY A 169 -15.31 -15.91 35.10
CA GLY A 169 -16.52 -16.72 35.23
C GLY A 169 -16.63 -17.85 34.23
N SER A 170 -16.04 -18.96 34.62
CA SER A 170 -16.45 -20.37 34.38
C SER A 170 -17.42 -20.72 33.25
N GLY A 171 -16.97 -21.56 32.34
CA GLY A 171 -17.72 -22.74 31.88
C GLY A 171 -18.35 -22.67 30.52
N ALA A 172 -17.87 -23.58 29.68
CA ALA A 172 -18.54 -24.24 28.57
C ALA A 172 -18.04 -23.91 27.15
N GLN A 173 -17.52 -24.95 26.55
CA GLN A 173 -17.06 -25.18 25.21
C GLN A 173 -17.90 -24.50 24.11
N SER A 174 -17.27 -23.67 23.31
CA SER A 174 -17.66 -23.41 21.92
C SER A 174 -16.44 -22.84 21.20
N GLY A 175 -16.15 -23.29 19.99
CA GLY A 175 -14.96 -23.03 19.20
C GLY A 175 -14.56 -21.55 19.03
N PRO A 176 -13.38 -21.26 18.51
CA PRO A 176 -12.80 -19.92 18.49
C PRO A 176 -13.71 -18.95 17.75
N ALA A 177 -14.26 -17.98 18.47
CA ALA A 177 -14.96 -16.85 17.86
C ALA A 177 -13.94 -16.02 17.06
N PRO A 178 -14.23 -15.66 15.81
CA PRO A 178 -13.37 -14.80 15.03
C PRO A 178 -13.24 -13.43 15.71
N HIS A 179 -12.01 -13.01 15.98
CA HIS A 179 -11.72 -11.65 16.42
C HIS A 179 -12.12 -10.71 15.29
N VAL A 180 -13.25 -10.04 15.43
CA VAL A 180 -13.75 -9.06 14.47
C VAL A 180 -12.87 -7.82 14.59
N ALA A 181 -11.84 -7.72 13.75
CA ALA A 181 -11.16 -6.45 13.53
C ALA A 181 -12.23 -5.43 13.07
N ALA A 182 -12.21 -4.22 13.64
CA ALA A 182 -13.19 -3.20 13.29
C ALA A 182 -13.20 -2.99 11.77
N LEU A 183 -14.39 -3.17 11.17
CA LEU A 183 -14.58 -2.91 9.74
C LEU A 183 -14.51 -1.40 9.48
N THR A 184 -13.89 -1.02 8.39
CA THR A 184 -13.95 0.36 7.90
C THR A 184 -15.39 0.70 7.50
N ASP A 185 -15.77 1.99 7.49
CA ASP A 185 -17.11 2.45 7.08
C ASP A 185 -17.48 1.88 5.70
N ARG A 186 -16.52 1.80 4.78
CA ARG A 186 -16.72 1.25 3.44
C ARG A 186 -16.93 -0.26 3.43
N GLU A 187 -16.22 -1.01 4.25
CA GLU A 187 -16.43 -2.45 4.42
C GLU A 187 -17.77 -2.73 5.08
N GLN A 188 -18.19 -1.89 6.01
CA GLN A 188 -19.48 -1.99 6.69
C GLN A 188 -20.66 -1.71 5.74
N GLU A 189 -20.52 -0.70 4.87
CA GLU A 189 -21.46 -0.39 3.82
C GLU A 189 -21.61 -1.56 2.82
N ILE A 190 -20.49 -2.14 2.39
CA ILE A 190 -20.48 -3.29 1.50
C ILE A 190 -21.07 -4.53 2.20
N LEU A 191 -20.74 -4.77 3.47
CA LEU A 191 -21.33 -5.85 4.26
C LEU A 191 -22.84 -5.73 4.36
N THR A 192 -23.37 -4.52 4.57
CA THR A 192 -24.80 -4.23 4.61
C THR A 192 -25.45 -4.60 3.27
N LEU A 193 -24.85 -4.21 2.15
CA LEU A 193 -25.37 -4.50 0.81
C LEU A 193 -25.26 -6.01 0.46
N ILE A 194 -24.25 -6.70 0.99
CA ILE A 194 -24.14 -8.17 0.90
C ILE A 194 -25.27 -8.83 1.68
N ALA A 195 -25.60 -8.33 2.87
CA ALA A 195 -26.70 -8.82 3.69
C ALA A 195 -28.09 -8.57 3.05
N GLU A 196 -28.22 -7.52 2.22
CA GLU A 196 -29.38 -7.27 1.37
C GLU A 196 -29.48 -8.19 0.15
N GLY A 197 -28.47 -9.04 -0.08
CA GLY A 197 -28.45 -9.99 -1.18
C GLY A 197 -28.02 -9.42 -2.53
N LEU A 198 -27.46 -8.20 -2.57
CA LEU A 198 -27.03 -7.57 -3.82
C LEU A 198 -25.81 -8.31 -4.40
N THR A 199 -25.73 -8.41 -5.72
CA THR A 199 -24.56 -8.90 -6.44
C THR A 199 -23.44 -7.84 -6.46
N ASN A 200 -22.19 -8.23 -6.77
CA ASN A 200 -21.08 -7.27 -6.86
C ASN A 200 -21.34 -6.16 -7.89
N ARG A 201 -22.03 -6.50 -8.99
CA ARG A 201 -22.44 -5.52 -9.99
C ARG A 201 -23.44 -4.50 -9.40
N GLN A 202 -24.47 -4.97 -8.70
CA GLN A 202 -25.48 -4.09 -8.08
C GLN A 202 -24.88 -3.23 -6.96
N ILE A 203 -23.95 -3.79 -6.18
CA ILE A 203 -23.18 -3.04 -5.18
C ILE A 203 -22.35 -1.96 -5.89
N GLY A 204 -21.69 -2.30 -7.00
CA GLY A 204 -20.94 -1.34 -7.79
C GLY A 204 -21.79 -0.21 -8.32
N GLU A 205 -22.95 -0.51 -8.89
CA GLU A 205 -23.93 0.49 -9.36
C GLU A 205 -24.39 1.42 -8.21
N ARG A 206 -24.64 0.86 -7.03
CA ARG A 206 -25.13 1.63 -5.86
C ARG A 206 -24.06 2.49 -5.22
N LEU A 207 -22.79 2.04 -5.25
CA LEU A 207 -21.66 2.72 -4.62
C LEU A 207 -20.77 3.49 -5.62
N TYR A 208 -21.19 3.54 -6.89
CA TYR A 208 -20.42 4.14 -8.00
C TYR A 208 -19.01 3.53 -8.14
N LEU A 209 -18.92 2.19 -7.97
CA LEU A 209 -17.68 1.43 -8.09
C LEU A 209 -17.73 0.46 -9.26
N ALA A 210 -16.58 0.16 -9.87
CA ALA A 210 -16.47 -0.94 -10.81
C ALA A 210 -16.72 -2.29 -10.11
N GLU A 211 -17.38 -3.24 -10.80
CA GLU A 211 -17.67 -4.58 -10.26
C GLU A 211 -16.39 -5.29 -9.76
N LYS A 212 -15.26 -5.13 -10.48
CA LYS A 212 -13.94 -5.67 -10.09
C LYS A 212 -13.48 -5.10 -8.74
N THR A 213 -13.73 -3.82 -8.51
CA THR A 213 -13.42 -3.14 -7.24
C THR A 213 -14.22 -3.72 -6.10
N VAL A 214 -15.53 -3.88 -6.29
CA VAL A 214 -16.41 -4.52 -5.30
C VAL A 214 -15.97 -5.95 -4.99
N LYS A 215 -15.58 -6.73 -6.02
CA LYS A 215 -15.06 -8.08 -5.83
C LYS A 215 -13.83 -8.11 -4.90
N ASN A 216 -12.94 -7.14 -5.04
CA ASN A 216 -11.76 -7.02 -4.17
C ASN A 216 -12.15 -6.68 -2.72
N TYR A 217 -13.05 -5.69 -2.53
CA TYR A 217 -13.59 -5.38 -1.20
C TYR A 217 -14.24 -6.59 -0.53
N VAL A 218 -15.07 -7.32 -1.28
CA VAL A 218 -15.72 -8.54 -0.77
C VAL A 218 -14.69 -9.59 -0.37
N SER A 219 -13.64 -9.80 -1.17
CA SER A 219 -12.58 -10.76 -0.84
C SER A 219 -11.79 -10.34 0.41
N GLY A 220 -11.44 -9.06 0.53
CA GLY A 220 -10.77 -8.51 1.73
C GLY A 220 -11.63 -8.61 2.98
N LEU A 221 -12.93 -8.26 2.86
CA LEU A 221 -13.92 -8.36 3.92
C LEU A 221 -14.08 -9.80 4.43
N LEU A 222 -14.18 -10.78 3.52
CA LEU A 222 -14.28 -12.20 3.87
C LEU A 222 -13.03 -12.68 4.62
N ALA A 223 -11.84 -12.31 4.14
CA ALA A 223 -10.58 -12.64 4.79
C ALA A 223 -10.49 -12.01 6.20
N LYS A 224 -10.88 -10.74 6.35
CA LYS A 224 -10.86 -10.00 7.62
C LYS A 224 -11.83 -10.57 8.65
N LEU A 225 -13.01 -11.06 8.21
CA LEU A 225 -14.00 -11.71 9.05
C LEU A 225 -13.74 -13.21 9.26
N GLY A 226 -12.71 -13.78 8.63
CA GLY A 226 -12.43 -15.22 8.70
C GLY A 226 -13.48 -16.08 7.99
N PHE A 227 -14.19 -15.52 6.99
CA PHE A 227 -15.23 -16.22 6.25
C PHE A 227 -14.71 -16.78 4.93
N GLU A 228 -15.06 -18.02 4.64
CA GLU A 228 -14.72 -18.66 3.35
C GLU A 228 -15.75 -18.36 2.25
N ARG A 229 -16.99 -18.03 2.63
CA ARG A 229 -18.10 -17.88 1.70
C ARG A 229 -18.87 -16.59 1.93
N ARG A 230 -19.29 -15.96 0.83
CA ARG A 230 -20.15 -14.76 0.84
C ARG A 230 -21.44 -14.94 1.65
N THR A 231 -22.02 -16.14 1.66
CA THR A 231 -23.23 -16.45 2.43
C THR A 231 -23.02 -16.29 3.94
N GLN A 232 -21.81 -16.54 4.45
CA GLN A 232 -21.45 -16.33 5.84
C GLN A 232 -21.45 -14.82 6.18
N ALA A 233 -20.87 -14.01 5.29
CA ALA A 233 -20.92 -12.55 5.43
C ALA A 233 -22.36 -12.00 5.35
N ALA A 234 -23.21 -12.55 4.49
CA ALA A 234 -24.61 -12.14 4.38
C ALA A 234 -25.37 -12.40 5.68
N VAL A 235 -25.22 -13.59 6.27
CA VAL A 235 -25.85 -13.97 7.56
C VAL A 235 -25.32 -13.09 8.68
N TYR A 236 -23.98 -12.89 8.75
CA TYR A 236 -23.35 -12.06 9.75
C TYR A 236 -23.84 -10.59 9.68
N GLY A 237 -23.86 -9.99 8.49
CA GLY A 237 -24.34 -8.62 8.29
C GLY A 237 -25.83 -8.46 8.60
N ALA A 238 -26.67 -9.46 8.33
CA ALA A 238 -28.06 -9.44 8.68
C ALA A 238 -28.29 -9.45 10.22
N GLN A 239 -27.51 -10.23 10.96
CA GLN A 239 -27.59 -10.31 12.42
C GLN A 239 -27.13 -9.01 13.11
N HIS A 240 -26.09 -8.35 12.59
CA HIS A 240 -25.55 -7.12 13.20
C HIS A 240 -26.30 -5.85 12.81
N ARG A 241 -27.21 -5.89 11.84
CA ARG A 241 -28.08 -4.78 11.48
C ARG A 241 -29.12 -4.49 12.58
N ASP A 242 -29.60 -5.52 13.26
CA ASP A 242 -30.61 -5.39 14.32
C ASP A 242 -30.06 -4.78 15.62
N GLU A 243 -28.72 -4.80 15.81
CA GLU A 243 -28.06 -4.23 17.00
C GLU A 243 -27.76 -2.73 16.87
N SER A 244 -27.60 -2.20 15.65
CA SER A 244 -27.30 -0.78 15.40
C SER A 244 -28.54 0.11 15.26
N GLY A 245 -29.72 -0.45 15.37
CA GLY A 245 -31.03 0.24 15.21
C GLY A 245 -31.83 0.45 16.51
N ARG A 246 -31.19 0.31 17.69
CA ARG A 246 -31.82 0.60 18.99
C ARG A 246 -31.21 1.75 19.71
#